data_cdb05414a6d4d0c56fc49f754b98b26e
#
_entry.id   cdb05414a6d4d0c56fc49f754b98b26e
#
_cell.length_a   1.000
_cell.length_b   1.000
_cell.length_c   1.000
_cell.angle_alpha   90.00
_cell.angle_beta   90.00
_cell.angle_gamma   90.00
#
_symmetry.space_group_name_H-M   'P 1'
#
loop_
_entity.id
_entity.type
_entity.pdbx_description
1 polymer ?
#
loop_
_entity_poly.entity_id
_entity_poly.type
_entity_poly.pdbx_seq_one_letter_code
_entity_poly.pdbx_strand_id
1 'polypeptide(L)'
;LTPDRFRTVPCPTYPEIRLSLATTAAVSRLLADFAPDAVHIATEGPLGWTTRAACRRLQLDFTTSYHTRFPEYLRLRLPVPLALSYAVVRRFHRPARRTMAAPTIIDELSARSFPHLVPWSRGVDTTLFRPRRRPKGGRRPPVFVSVGRVAVEKNLPAFLDLDLPGEKWVIGDGPALADLRRDYPGARFFGAKRGEELAGLLAAADVFVFPSRTDTFGLVLLEAMACGVPVAAFPVTGPRFLVREGENGCLDHDLRAAVERALQVDRAACRESVAAYSWAACTRQFVANLAVNPR
;
A
#
# COMPACT_ATOMS: atom_id res chain seq x y z
N LEU A 1 6.48 8.01 18.19
CA LEU A 1 5.28 8.70 18.68
C LEU A 1 4.08 8.28 17.84
N THR A 2 2.99 7.90 18.48
CA THR A 2 1.72 7.51 17.84
C THR A 2 0.59 8.44 18.32
N PRO A 3 -0.51 8.58 17.55
CA PRO A 3 -1.65 9.40 17.96
C PRO A 3 -2.21 9.06 19.35
N ASP A 4 -2.17 7.78 19.76
CA ASP A 4 -2.73 7.28 21.01
C ASP A 4 -2.08 7.87 22.26
N ARG A 5 -0.88 8.45 22.14
CA ARG A 5 -0.21 9.17 23.23
C ARG A 5 -0.82 10.55 23.52
N PHE A 6 -1.76 10.99 22.72
CA PHE A 6 -2.36 12.32 22.81
C PHE A 6 -3.87 12.23 22.74
N ARG A 7 -4.55 13.33 23.04
CA ARG A 7 -5.97 13.44 22.74
C ARG A 7 -6.17 13.34 21.23
N THR A 8 -7.18 12.60 20.81
CA THR A 8 -7.47 12.37 19.40
C THR A 8 -8.93 12.62 19.08
N VAL A 9 -9.19 12.97 17.81
CA VAL A 9 -10.52 13.01 17.21
C VAL A 9 -10.58 12.05 16.05
N PRO A 10 -11.76 11.48 15.72
CA PRO A 10 -11.91 10.65 14.53
C PRO A 10 -11.74 11.48 13.26
N CYS A 11 -11.11 10.91 12.23
CA CYS A 11 -11.09 11.52 10.89
C CYS A 11 -12.52 11.49 10.30
N PRO A 12 -13.04 12.61 9.79
CA PRO A 12 -14.44 12.69 9.32
C PRO A 12 -14.83 11.64 8.27
N THR A 13 -13.91 11.27 7.37
CA THR A 13 -14.16 10.29 6.31
C THR A 13 -13.71 8.87 6.65
N TYR A 14 -12.97 8.71 7.76
CA TYR A 14 -12.41 7.44 8.24
C TYR A 14 -12.35 7.45 9.77
N PRO A 15 -13.45 7.21 10.48
CA PRO A 15 -13.52 7.30 11.94
C PRO A 15 -12.52 6.40 12.69
N GLU A 16 -12.10 5.31 12.06
CA GLU A 16 -11.05 4.41 12.54
C GLU A 16 -9.66 5.06 12.57
N ILE A 17 -9.43 6.09 11.76
CA ILE A 17 -8.19 6.87 11.76
C ILE A 17 -8.31 7.97 12.82
N ARG A 18 -7.47 7.90 13.83
CA ARG A 18 -7.46 8.88 14.93
C ARG A 18 -6.48 10.01 14.62
N LEU A 19 -6.99 11.24 14.57
CA LEU A 19 -6.21 12.45 14.35
C LEU A 19 -5.74 13.02 15.70
N SER A 20 -4.44 13.18 15.88
CA SER A 20 -3.87 13.69 17.13
C SER A 20 -4.05 15.21 17.28
N LEU A 21 -4.36 15.65 18.46
CA LEU A 21 -4.40 17.06 18.88
C LEU A 21 -3.12 17.45 19.66
N ALA A 22 -1.99 16.81 19.37
CA ALA A 22 -0.71 17.11 19.99
C ALA A 22 -0.27 18.56 19.72
N THR A 23 0.26 19.24 20.75
CA THR A 23 0.87 20.56 20.57
C THR A 23 2.36 20.44 20.24
N THR A 24 2.91 21.43 19.53
CA THR A 24 4.35 21.48 19.24
C THR A 24 5.19 21.46 20.51
N ALA A 25 4.75 22.13 21.57
CA ALA A 25 5.46 22.14 22.87
C ALA A 25 5.55 20.75 23.51
N ALA A 26 4.44 20.00 23.49
CA ALA A 26 4.40 18.64 24.02
C ALA A 26 5.32 17.68 23.24
N VAL A 27 5.27 17.75 21.90
CA VAL A 27 6.14 16.93 21.06
C VAL A 27 7.61 17.35 21.18
N SER A 28 7.92 18.66 21.27
CA SER A 28 9.28 19.14 21.50
C SER A 28 9.87 18.61 22.81
N ARG A 29 9.09 18.60 23.90
CA ARG A 29 9.52 18.06 25.18
C ARG A 29 9.84 16.57 25.05
N LEU A 30 8.94 15.79 24.46
CA LEU A 30 9.15 14.34 24.27
C LEU A 30 10.39 14.04 23.41
N LEU A 31 10.66 14.84 22.38
CA LEU A 31 11.85 14.68 21.55
C LEU A 31 13.12 15.06 22.29
N ALA A 32 13.09 16.13 23.09
CA ALA A 32 14.24 16.57 23.91
C ALA A 32 14.57 15.53 24.98
N ASP A 33 13.55 15.00 25.68
CA ASP A 33 13.72 14.00 26.74
C ASP A 33 14.22 12.66 26.18
N PHE A 34 13.78 12.28 24.98
CA PHE A 34 14.19 11.02 24.34
C PHE A 34 15.55 11.12 23.64
N ALA A 35 15.98 12.32 23.23
CA ALA A 35 17.22 12.60 22.51
C ALA A 35 17.48 11.61 21.34
N PRO A 36 16.62 11.57 20.30
CA PRO A 36 16.72 10.56 19.25
C PRO A 36 17.93 10.77 18.35
N ASP A 37 18.65 9.72 17.98
CA ASP A 37 19.72 9.76 16.98
C ASP A 37 19.17 10.04 15.56
N ALA A 38 17.91 9.70 15.28
CA ALA A 38 17.23 9.99 14.03
C ALA A 38 15.73 10.20 14.22
N VAL A 39 15.14 11.07 13.40
CA VAL A 39 13.69 11.30 13.39
C VAL A 39 13.13 10.99 12.00
N HIS A 40 12.11 10.13 11.95
CA HIS A 40 11.36 9.87 10.73
C HIS A 40 9.89 10.20 10.93
N ILE A 41 9.32 11.02 10.05
CA ILE A 41 7.90 11.40 10.08
C ILE A 41 7.19 10.65 8.95
N ALA A 42 6.44 9.62 9.32
CA ALA A 42 5.85 8.67 8.40
C ALA A 42 4.63 9.18 7.63
N THR A 43 3.92 10.20 8.14
CA THR A 43 2.66 10.67 7.54
C THR A 43 2.48 12.17 7.66
N GLU A 44 1.72 12.75 6.72
CA GLU A 44 1.39 14.17 6.62
C GLU A 44 0.20 14.58 7.51
N GLY A 45 -0.23 13.70 8.43
CA GLY A 45 -1.32 13.99 9.37
C GLY A 45 -0.97 15.05 10.43
N PRO A 46 -1.92 15.45 11.28
CA PRO A 46 -1.71 16.50 12.29
C PRO A 46 -0.49 16.25 13.18
N LEU A 47 -0.27 15.01 13.65
CA LEU A 47 0.92 14.66 14.43
C LEU A 47 2.21 14.86 13.61
N GLY A 48 2.20 14.54 12.33
CA GLY A 48 3.34 14.76 11.44
C GLY A 48 3.68 16.24 11.31
N TRP A 49 2.70 17.11 11.09
CA TRP A 49 2.90 18.55 11.04
C TRP A 49 3.44 19.11 12.36
N THR A 50 2.91 18.64 13.49
CA THR A 50 3.37 19.04 14.83
C THR A 50 4.79 18.56 15.09
N THR A 51 5.13 17.31 14.73
CA THR A 51 6.48 16.76 14.86
C THR A 51 7.47 17.52 13.98
N ARG A 52 7.10 17.83 12.72
CA ARG A 52 7.89 18.68 11.83
C ARG A 52 8.19 20.05 12.44
N ALA A 53 7.19 20.69 13.06
CA ALA A 53 7.37 21.97 13.74
C ALA A 53 8.31 21.85 14.96
N ALA A 54 8.17 20.77 15.74
CA ALA A 54 9.04 20.48 16.87
C ALA A 54 10.50 20.22 16.45
N CYS A 55 10.74 19.43 15.42
CA CYS A 55 12.09 19.20 14.86
C CYS A 55 12.74 20.51 14.43
N ARG A 56 12.00 21.37 13.71
CA ARG A 56 12.53 22.69 13.30
C ARG A 56 12.86 23.57 14.50
N ARG A 57 12.05 23.57 15.54
CA ARG A 57 12.32 24.33 16.79
C ARG A 57 13.56 23.82 17.52
N LEU A 58 13.77 22.52 17.53
CA LEU A 58 14.91 21.85 18.19
C LEU A 58 16.15 21.74 17.29
N GLN A 59 16.08 22.23 16.05
CA GLN A 59 17.12 22.10 15.03
C GLN A 59 17.52 20.64 14.72
N LEU A 60 16.58 19.71 14.89
CA LEU A 60 16.77 18.30 14.56
C LEU A 60 16.52 18.08 13.07
N ASP A 61 17.44 17.39 12.44
CA ASP A 61 17.27 16.83 11.10
C ASP A 61 16.24 15.70 11.14
N PHE A 62 15.43 15.60 10.09
CA PHE A 62 14.44 14.54 9.99
C PHE A 62 14.24 14.09 8.55
N THR A 63 13.71 12.90 8.41
CA THR A 63 13.27 12.33 7.14
C THR A 63 11.77 12.15 7.11
N THR A 64 11.20 12.05 5.92
CA THR A 64 9.76 11.83 5.72
C THR A 64 9.52 10.71 4.72
N SER A 65 8.29 10.23 4.63
CA SER A 65 7.87 9.26 3.61
C SER A 65 6.61 9.73 2.90
N TYR A 66 6.58 9.55 1.59
CA TYR A 66 5.38 9.69 0.78
C TYR A 66 4.83 8.27 0.48
N HIS A 67 3.80 7.86 1.20
CA HIS A 67 3.24 6.51 1.13
C HIS A 67 1.89 6.43 0.43
N THR A 68 1.15 7.52 0.43
CA THR A 68 -0.24 7.54 0.02
C THR A 68 -0.44 8.71 -0.94
N ARG A 69 -1.15 8.46 -2.04
CA ARG A 69 -1.59 9.51 -2.97
C ARG A 69 -2.72 10.32 -2.32
N PHE A 70 -2.38 10.98 -1.21
CA PHE A 70 -3.35 11.77 -0.43
C PHE A 70 -4.06 12.84 -1.26
N PRO A 71 -3.38 13.59 -2.17
CA PRO A 71 -4.05 14.56 -3.04
C PRO A 71 -5.15 13.94 -3.92
N GLU A 72 -4.90 12.75 -4.50
CA GLU A 72 -5.89 12.04 -5.33
C GLU A 72 -7.07 11.55 -4.49
N TYR A 73 -6.81 11.00 -3.33
CA TYR A 73 -7.88 10.54 -2.43
C TYR A 73 -8.73 11.70 -1.93
N LEU A 74 -8.13 12.85 -1.65
CA LEU A 74 -8.86 14.06 -1.27
C LEU A 74 -9.76 14.54 -2.41
N ARG A 75 -9.25 14.56 -3.65
CA ARG A 75 -10.02 14.97 -4.83
C ARG A 75 -11.21 14.07 -5.12
N LEU A 76 -11.10 12.75 -4.86
CA LEU A 76 -12.21 11.80 -5.04
C LEU A 76 -13.38 12.07 -4.09
N ARG A 77 -13.16 12.81 -2.99
CA ARG A 77 -14.15 13.03 -1.93
C ARG A 77 -14.58 14.48 -1.79
N LEU A 78 -13.71 15.39 -2.16
CA LEU A 78 -13.92 16.84 -2.00
C LEU A 78 -13.50 17.57 -3.28
N PRO A 79 -14.19 18.65 -3.67
CA PRO A 79 -13.86 19.44 -4.86
C PRO A 79 -12.60 20.32 -4.64
N VAL A 80 -11.50 19.70 -4.17
CA VAL A 80 -10.23 20.41 -3.94
C VAL A 80 -9.34 20.26 -5.16
N PRO A 81 -8.77 21.35 -5.71
CA PRO A 81 -7.82 21.29 -6.81
C PRO A 81 -6.57 20.47 -6.45
N LEU A 82 -6.18 19.55 -7.31
CA LEU A 82 -4.98 18.71 -7.11
C LEU A 82 -3.71 19.54 -6.86
N ALA A 83 -3.56 20.63 -7.60
CA ALA A 83 -2.39 21.52 -7.47
C ALA A 83 -2.25 22.08 -6.05
N LEU A 84 -3.36 22.46 -5.42
CA LEU A 84 -3.37 22.97 -4.04
C LEU A 84 -3.00 21.87 -3.04
N SER A 85 -3.61 20.68 -3.18
CA SER A 85 -3.31 19.54 -2.31
C SER A 85 -1.83 19.15 -2.41
N TYR A 86 -1.28 19.06 -3.64
CA TYR A 86 0.14 18.82 -3.84
C TYR A 86 1.05 19.92 -3.29
N ALA A 87 0.64 21.18 -3.36
CA ALA A 87 1.40 22.28 -2.77
C ALA A 87 1.51 22.15 -1.24
N VAL A 88 0.42 21.76 -0.58
CA VAL A 88 0.41 21.51 0.88
C VAL A 88 1.32 20.35 1.24
N VAL A 89 1.20 19.21 0.54
CA VAL A 89 2.03 18.02 0.80
C VAL A 89 3.51 18.32 0.51
N ARG A 90 3.82 19.00 -0.59
CA ARG A 90 5.19 19.44 -0.90
C ARG A 90 5.75 20.37 0.18
N ARG A 91 4.94 21.31 0.70
CA ARG A 91 5.34 22.18 1.82
C ARG A 91 5.68 21.37 3.08
N PHE A 92 4.98 20.27 3.31
CA PHE A 92 5.27 19.36 4.42
C PHE A 92 6.64 18.71 4.28
N HIS A 93 6.97 18.15 3.11
CA HIS A 93 8.22 17.42 2.87
C HIS A 93 9.44 18.35 2.68
N ARG A 94 9.24 19.60 2.26
CA ARG A 94 10.32 20.52 1.86
C ARG A 94 11.49 20.65 2.87
N PRO A 95 11.28 20.69 4.20
CA PRO A 95 12.40 20.84 5.15
C PRO A 95 13.03 19.50 5.57
N ALA A 96 12.54 18.37 5.07
CA ALA A 96 13.13 17.06 5.35
C ALA A 96 14.48 16.89 4.63
N ARG A 97 15.45 16.26 5.27
CA ARG A 97 16.74 15.91 4.65
C ARG A 97 16.56 14.92 3.51
N ARG A 98 15.63 13.99 3.65
CA ARG A 98 15.24 13.03 2.60
C ARG A 98 13.74 12.76 2.69
N THR A 99 13.10 12.63 1.53
CA THR A 99 11.72 12.17 1.38
C THR A 99 11.74 10.79 0.73
N MET A 100 11.45 9.77 1.50
CA MET A 100 11.42 8.40 1.03
C MET A 100 10.13 8.15 0.25
N ALA A 101 10.23 7.60 -0.95
CA ALA A 101 9.08 7.27 -1.79
C ALA A 101 9.29 5.94 -2.50
N ALA A 102 8.18 5.29 -2.88
CA ALA A 102 8.28 4.12 -3.72
C ALA A 102 8.98 4.49 -5.04
N PRO A 103 9.90 3.66 -5.55
CA PRO A 103 10.60 3.95 -6.80
C PRO A 103 9.66 4.31 -7.97
N THR A 104 8.49 3.71 -7.97
CA THR A 104 7.43 3.91 -8.97
C THR A 104 6.88 5.33 -9.11
N ILE A 105 7.01 6.15 -8.08
CA ILE A 105 6.42 7.50 -8.04
C ILE A 105 7.46 8.61 -7.95
N ILE A 106 8.75 8.27 -7.90
CA ILE A 106 9.83 9.25 -7.76
C ILE A 106 9.81 10.24 -8.93
N ASP A 107 9.70 9.75 -10.16
CA ASP A 107 9.69 10.61 -11.35
C ASP A 107 8.48 11.55 -11.34
N GLU A 108 7.30 11.04 -10.96
CA GLU A 108 6.09 11.86 -10.83
C GLU A 108 6.24 12.94 -9.77
N LEU A 109 6.77 12.60 -8.59
CA LEU A 109 7.01 13.56 -7.52
C LEU A 109 8.11 14.56 -7.87
N SER A 110 9.14 14.11 -8.59
CA SER A 110 10.21 14.96 -9.12
C SER A 110 9.66 16.00 -10.10
N ALA A 111 8.82 15.58 -11.05
CA ALA A 111 8.13 16.47 -11.98
C ALA A 111 7.22 17.49 -11.26
N ARG A 112 6.77 17.17 -10.05
CA ARG A 112 6.00 18.07 -9.17
C ARG A 112 6.88 18.87 -8.21
N SER A 113 8.20 18.88 -8.41
CA SER A 113 9.19 19.63 -7.62
C SER A 113 9.22 19.25 -6.13
N PHE A 114 9.04 17.97 -5.81
CA PHE A 114 9.34 17.47 -4.47
C PHE A 114 10.84 17.37 -4.28
N PRO A 115 11.40 17.95 -3.19
CA PRO A 115 12.83 17.92 -2.96
C PRO A 115 13.29 16.65 -2.27
N HIS A 116 14.60 16.34 -2.40
CA HIS A 116 15.31 15.33 -1.61
C HIS A 116 14.68 13.92 -1.67
N LEU A 117 14.11 13.55 -2.82
CA LEU A 117 13.51 12.24 -3.04
C LEU A 117 14.58 11.15 -3.03
N VAL A 118 14.30 10.07 -2.28
CA VAL A 118 15.12 8.86 -2.24
C VAL A 118 14.21 7.63 -2.35
N PRO A 119 14.66 6.57 -3.05
CA PRO A 119 13.88 5.36 -3.16
C PRO A 119 13.79 4.61 -1.83
N TRP A 120 12.63 4.05 -1.55
CA TRP A 120 12.41 3.11 -0.48
C TRP A 120 11.38 2.08 -0.89
N SER A 121 11.82 0.84 -1.05
CA SER A 121 10.97 -0.30 -1.38
C SER A 121 10.18 -0.78 -0.15
N ARG A 122 9.28 -1.74 -0.39
CA ARG A 122 8.56 -2.45 0.66
C ARG A 122 9.02 -3.90 0.66
N GLY A 123 8.88 -4.55 1.82
CA GLY A 123 9.18 -5.96 1.98
C GLY A 123 7.91 -6.80 2.16
N VAL A 124 8.05 -8.09 1.89
CA VAL A 124 7.03 -9.10 2.18
C VAL A 124 7.62 -10.18 3.09
N ASP A 125 6.79 -10.69 4.00
CA ASP A 125 7.15 -11.86 4.82
C ASP A 125 7.00 -13.14 3.99
N THR A 126 8.11 -13.60 3.43
CA THR A 126 8.14 -14.80 2.59
C THR A 126 8.10 -16.10 3.39
N THR A 127 8.13 -16.07 4.71
CA THR A 127 7.93 -17.24 5.57
C THR A 127 6.44 -17.44 5.84
N LEU A 128 5.71 -16.38 6.01
CA LEU A 128 4.25 -16.36 6.16
C LEU A 128 3.55 -16.59 4.82
N PHE A 129 3.84 -15.73 3.84
CA PHE A 129 3.31 -15.81 2.47
C PHE A 129 4.17 -16.76 1.64
N ARG A 130 3.68 -17.99 1.47
CA ARG A 130 4.38 -19.05 0.74
C ARG A 130 3.39 -19.95 0.02
N PRO A 131 3.81 -20.66 -1.04
CA PRO A 131 2.98 -21.69 -1.65
C PRO A 131 2.58 -22.74 -0.63
N ARG A 132 1.34 -23.19 -0.68
CA ARG A 132 0.82 -24.25 0.18
C ARG A 132 0.42 -25.45 -0.65
N ARG A 133 0.50 -26.63 -0.01
CA ARG A 133 0.06 -27.86 -0.63
C ARG A 133 -1.43 -27.76 -0.94
N ARG A 134 -1.78 -27.91 -2.20
CA ARG A 134 -3.18 -27.99 -2.63
C ARG A 134 -3.65 -29.44 -2.57
N PRO A 135 -4.91 -29.70 -2.25
CA PRO A 135 -5.45 -31.07 -2.34
C PRO A 135 -5.21 -31.63 -3.74
N LYS A 136 -4.59 -32.80 -3.81
CA LYS A 136 -4.48 -33.55 -5.07
C LYS A 136 -5.84 -34.17 -5.35
N GLY A 137 -6.42 -33.89 -6.49
CA GLY A 137 -7.64 -34.60 -6.95
C GLY A 137 -8.78 -33.65 -7.32
N GLY A 138 -9.23 -33.74 -8.57
CA GLY A 138 -10.40 -33.08 -9.12
C GLY A 138 -10.09 -31.76 -9.83
N ARG A 139 -10.70 -31.57 -11.00
CA ARG A 139 -10.79 -30.27 -11.67
C ARG A 139 -11.72 -29.38 -10.85
N ARG A 140 -11.16 -28.59 -9.94
CA ARG A 140 -11.92 -27.50 -9.30
C ARG A 140 -11.96 -26.28 -10.21
N PRO A 141 -13.04 -25.48 -10.16
CA PRO A 141 -13.06 -24.19 -10.82
C PRO A 141 -11.89 -23.30 -10.34
N PRO A 142 -11.30 -22.48 -11.21
CA PRO A 142 -10.31 -21.52 -10.80
C PRO A 142 -10.84 -20.56 -9.74
N VAL A 143 -9.96 -20.10 -8.86
CA VAL A 143 -10.26 -19.07 -7.83
C VAL A 143 -9.54 -17.79 -8.19
N PHE A 144 -10.31 -16.74 -8.38
CA PHE A 144 -9.86 -15.39 -8.62
C PHE A 144 -10.03 -14.59 -7.33
N VAL A 145 -8.94 -14.01 -6.80
CA VAL A 145 -8.99 -13.33 -5.51
C VAL A 145 -8.55 -11.87 -5.62
N SER A 146 -9.25 -10.98 -4.93
CA SER A 146 -8.82 -9.60 -4.68
C SER A 146 -8.71 -9.37 -3.19
N VAL A 147 -7.63 -8.72 -2.75
CA VAL A 147 -7.36 -8.41 -1.34
C VAL A 147 -7.13 -6.92 -1.16
N GLY A 148 -7.76 -6.34 -0.17
CA GLY A 148 -7.54 -4.96 0.20
C GLY A 148 -8.76 -4.31 0.85
N ARG A 149 -8.65 -3.01 1.09
CA ARG A 149 -9.78 -2.22 1.58
C ARG A 149 -10.95 -2.26 0.59
N VAL A 150 -12.15 -2.52 1.08
CA VAL A 150 -13.37 -2.53 0.24
C VAL A 150 -13.92 -1.11 0.16
N ALA A 151 -13.39 -0.33 -0.79
CA ALA A 151 -13.71 1.08 -0.98
C ALA A 151 -13.66 1.47 -2.46
N VAL A 152 -14.24 2.61 -2.81
CA VAL A 152 -14.42 3.07 -4.20
C VAL A 152 -13.09 3.14 -4.97
N GLU A 153 -12.02 3.56 -4.32
CA GLU A 153 -10.68 3.67 -4.92
C GLU A 153 -10.08 2.32 -5.33
N LYS A 154 -10.57 1.21 -4.80
CA LYS A 154 -10.13 -0.15 -5.16
C LYS A 154 -10.83 -0.72 -6.38
N ASN A 155 -11.88 -0.03 -6.87
CA ASN A 155 -12.53 -0.34 -8.15
C ASN A 155 -12.94 -1.83 -8.29
N LEU A 156 -13.40 -2.45 -7.18
CA LEU A 156 -13.79 -3.86 -7.15
C LEU A 156 -14.87 -4.24 -8.17
N PRO A 157 -15.83 -3.37 -8.55
CA PRO A 157 -16.79 -3.68 -9.62
C PRO A 157 -16.11 -4.11 -10.92
N ALA A 158 -14.99 -3.48 -11.32
CA ALA A 158 -14.26 -3.88 -12.53
C ALA A 158 -13.74 -5.34 -12.50
N PHE A 159 -13.56 -5.94 -11.33
CA PHE A 159 -13.28 -7.36 -11.18
C PHE A 159 -14.56 -8.20 -11.08
N LEU A 160 -15.53 -7.71 -10.31
CA LEU A 160 -16.74 -8.48 -10.01
C LEU A 160 -17.67 -8.61 -11.22
N ASP A 161 -17.62 -7.65 -12.15
CA ASP A 161 -18.39 -7.67 -13.42
C ASP A 161 -17.81 -8.64 -14.46
N LEU A 162 -16.54 -9.10 -14.30
CA LEU A 162 -15.94 -10.02 -15.29
C LEU A 162 -16.70 -11.35 -15.30
N ASP A 163 -17.05 -11.82 -16.48
CA ASP A 163 -17.51 -13.18 -16.69
C ASP A 163 -16.32 -14.15 -16.71
N LEU A 164 -16.05 -14.82 -15.59
CA LEU A 164 -14.90 -15.71 -15.39
C LEU A 164 -15.36 -17.12 -15.02
N PRO A 165 -14.70 -18.17 -15.54
CA PRO A 165 -15.10 -19.56 -15.32
C PRO A 165 -14.67 -20.10 -13.94
N GLY A 166 -15.06 -19.41 -12.83
CA GLY A 166 -14.62 -19.81 -11.49
C GLY A 166 -15.18 -18.96 -10.36
N GLU A 167 -14.62 -19.16 -9.17
CA GLU A 167 -15.03 -18.44 -7.98
C GLU A 167 -14.34 -17.08 -7.87
N LYS A 168 -15.09 -16.04 -7.53
CA LYS A 168 -14.56 -14.70 -7.21
C LYS A 168 -14.53 -14.51 -5.70
N TRP A 169 -13.35 -14.25 -5.17
CA TRP A 169 -13.11 -14.03 -3.74
C TRP A 169 -12.69 -12.60 -3.49
N VAL A 170 -13.32 -11.97 -2.48
CA VAL A 170 -12.94 -10.65 -1.98
C VAL A 170 -12.56 -10.78 -0.52
N ILE A 171 -11.33 -10.38 -0.17
CA ILE A 171 -10.80 -10.42 1.20
C ILE A 171 -10.50 -8.99 1.62
N GLY A 172 -11.19 -8.53 2.63
CA GLY A 172 -11.05 -7.18 3.16
C GLY A 172 -12.33 -6.64 3.73
N ASP A 173 -12.23 -5.44 4.28
CA ASP A 173 -13.34 -4.70 4.86
C ASP A 173 -13.31 -3.25 4.42
N GLY A 174 -14.42 -2.56 4.54
CA GLY A 174 -14.51 -1.14 4.20
C GLY A 174 -15.92 -0.68 3.87
N PRO A 175 -16.08 0.63 3.62
CA PRO A 175 -17.39 1.28 3.50
C PRO A 175 -18.27 0.73 2.36
N ALA A 176 -17.69 0.15 1.31
CA ALA A 176 -18.44 -0.39 0.18
C ALA A 176 -18.83 -1.88 0.34
N LEU A 177 -18.45 -2.56 1.44
CA LEU A 177 -18.63 -4.01 1.58
C LEU A 177 -20.10 -4.43 1.57
N ALA A 178 -20.99 -3.69 2.26
CA ALA A 178 -22.40 -4.04 2.36
C ALA A 178 -23.09 -3.96 0.99
N ASP A 179 -22.81 -2.92 0.23
CA ASP A 179 -23.37 -2.71 -1.11
C ASP A 179 -22.86 -3.78 -2.09
N LEU A 180 -21.56 -4.03 -2.10
CA LEU A 180 -20.98 -5.05 -2.99
C LEU A 180 -21.49 -6.47 -2.70
N ARG A 181 -21.72 -6.83 -1.43
CA ARG A 181 -22.33 -8.12 -1.08
C ARG A 181 -23.76 -8.26 -1.61
N ARG A 182 -24.53 -7.19 -1.57
CA ARG A 182 -25.91 -7.17 -2.10
C ARG A 182 -25.90 -7.27 -3.63
N ASP A 183 -25.00 -6.53 -4.29
CA ASP A 183 -25.00 -6.38 -5.74
C ASP A 183 -24.30 -7.58 -6.44
N TYR A 184 -23.41 -8.29 -5.74
CA TYR A 184 -22.65 -9.45 -6.27
C TYR A 184 -22.82 -10.72 -5.40
N PRO A 185 -24.03 -11.30 -5.32
CA PRO A 185 -24.30 -12.47 -4.45
C PRO A 185 -23.53 -13.73 -4.86
N GLY A 186 -23.06 -13.83 -6.11
CA GLY A 186 -22.23 -14.93 -6.61
C GLY A 186 -20.75 -14.85 -6.19
N ALA A 187 -20.31 -13.74 -5.61
CA ALA A 187 -18.95 -13.60 -5.11
C ALA A 187 -18.84 -13.94 -3.62
N ARG A 188 -17.69 -14.46 -3.19
CA ARG A 188 -17.43 -14.79 -1.78
C ARG A 188 -16.68 -13.68 -1.09
N PHE A 189 -17.25 -13.10 -0.05
CA PHE A 189 -16.67 -12.03 0.76
C PHE A 189 -16.26 -12.57 2.13
N PHE A 190 -14.97 -12.60 2.40
CA PHE A 190 -14.38 -13.18 3.62
C PHE A 190 -14.24 -12.18 4.78
N GLY A 191 -14.47 -10.87 4.55
CA GLY A 191 -14.14 -9.84 5.51
C GLY A 191 -12.63 -9.63 5.63
N ALA A 192 -12.21 -8.82 6.60
CA ALA A 192 -10.79 -8.59 6.85
C ALA A 192 -10.11 -9.86 7.38
N LYS A 193 -9.00 -10.26 6.75
CA LYS A 193 -8.15 -11.39 7.16
C LYS A 193 -6.71 -10.95 7.30
N ARG A 194 -5.96 -11.61 8.19
CA ARG A 194 -4.56 -11.29 8.46
C ARG A 194 -3.76 -12.57 8.74
N GLY A 195 -2.44 -12.45 8.73
CA GLY A 195 -1.54 -13.54 9.11
C GLY A 195 -1.80 -14.83 8.32
N GLU A 196 -1.83 -15.95 9.01
CA GLU A 196 -1.99 -17.28 8.44
C GLU A 196 -3.33 -17.50 7.70
N GLU A 197 -4.42 -16.86 8.14
CA GLU A 197 -5.70 -16.94 7.44
C GLU A 197 -5.61 -16.29 6.05
N LEU A 198 -5.06 -15.07 5.97
CA LEU A 198 -4.87 -14.38 4.70
C LEU A 198 -3.92 -15.15 3.78
N ALA A 199 -2.78 -15.59 4.32
CA ALA A 199 -1.80 -16.35 3.55
C ALA A 199 -2.38 -17.66 3.02
N GLY A 200 -3.24 -18.34 3.80
CA GLY A 200 -3.95 -19.54 3.39
C GLY A 200 -4.91 -19.31 2.23
N LEU A 201 -5.72 -18.27 2.31
CA LEU A 201 -6.67 -17.90 1.26
C LEU A 201 -5.94 -17.46 -0.02
N LEU A 202 -4.88 -16.67 0.09
CA LEU A 202 -4.05 -16.29 -1.06
C LEU A 202 -3.43 -17.51 -1.73
N ALA A 203 -2.78 -18.40 -0.98
CA ALA A 203 -2.14 -19.59 -1.55
C ALA A 203 -3.15 -20.55 -2.24
N ALA A 204 -4.42 -20.50 -1.84
CA ALA A 204 -5.50 -21.28 -2.46
C ALA A 204 -5.98 -20.71 -3.79
N ALA A 205 -5.73 -19.43 -4.09
CA ALA A 205 -6.17 -18.78 -5.32
C ALA A 205 -5.32 -19.17 -6.53
N ASP A 206 -5.88 -19.00 -7.73
CA ASP A 206 -5.21 -19.26 -9.00
C ASP A 206 -4.70 -17.99 -9.64
N VAL A 207 -5.44 -16.89 -9.54
CA VAL A 207 -5.02 -15.54 -10.00
C VAL A 207 -5.39 -14.52 -8.94
N PHE A 208 -4.47 -13.61 -8.67
CA PHE A 208 -4.72 -12.41 -7.89
C PHE A 208 -5.15 -11.28 -8.83
N VAL A 209 -6.38 -10.81 -8.71
CA VAL A 209 -6.92 -9.73 -9.54
C VAL A 209 -6.82 -8.41 -8.79
N PHE A 210 -6.12 -7.45 -9.39
CA PHE A 210 -5.89 -6.13 -8.80
C PHE A 210 -6.53 -5.03 -9.66
N PRO A 211 -7.82 -4.69 -9.40
CA PRO A 211 -8.56 -3.75 -10.22
C PRO A 211 -8.32 -2.28 -9.87
N SER A 212 -7.50 -1.98 -8.84
CA SER A 212 -7.19 -0.61 -8.40
C SER A 212 -6.44 0.18 -9.48
N ARG A 213 -6.76 1.48 -9.59
CA ARG A 213 -6.10 2.42 -10.51
C ARG A 213 -5.23 3.46 -9.81
N THR A 214 -5.14 3.45 -8.48
CA THR A 214 -4.54 4.55 -7.69
C THR A 214 -3.43 4.12 -6.72
N ASP A 215 -3.09 2.84 -6.66
CA ASP A 215 -2.06 2.33 -5.74
C ASP A 215 -0.65 2.75 -6.14
N THR A 216 0.15 3.14 -5.13
CA THR A 216 1.53 3.59 -5.32
C THR A 216 2.54 2.45 -5.40
N PHE A 217 2.29 1.34 -4.70
CA PHE A 217 3.20 0.18 -4.68
C PHE A 217 2.46 -1.15 -4.75
N GLY A 218 1.47 -1.40 -3.87
CA GLY A 218 0.70 -2.64 -3.87
C GLY A 218 1.39 -3.78 -3.12
N LEU A 219 1.56 -3.67 -1.79
CA LEU A 219 2.12 -4.75 -0.96
C LEU A 219 1.42 -6.10 -1.16
N VAL A 220 0.11 -6.07 -1.34
CA VAL A 220 -0.70 -7.28 -1.58
C VAL A 220 -0.30 -8.03 -2.85
N LEU A 221 0.30 -7.34 -3.84
CA LEU A 221 0.86 -7.99 -5.04
C LEU A 221 2.06 -8.86 -4.66
N LEU A 222 2.95 -8.35 -3.80
CA LEU A 222 4.08 -9.13 -3.29
C LEU A 222 3.63 -10.32 -2.44
N GLU A 223 2.57 -10.14 -1.62
CA GLU A 223 1.99 -11.21 -0.82
C GLU A 223 1.40 -12.32 -1.70
N ALA A 224 0.68 -11.96 -2.75
CA ALA A 224 0.14 -12.91 -3.73
C ALA A 224 1.26 -13.66 -4.46
N MET A 225 2.21 -12.92 -5.04
CA MET A 225 3.36 -13.52 -5.73
C MET A 225 4.21 -14.39 -4.81
N ALA A 226 4.37 -13.99 -3.53
CA ALA A 226 5.05 -14.81 -2.52
C ALA A 226 4.34 -16.14 -2.25
N CYS A 227 3.01 -16.18 -2.37
CA CYS A 227 2.21 -17.41 -2.36
C CYS A 227 2.26 -18.19 -3.69
N GLY A 228 3.02 -17.72 -4.67
CA GLY A 228 3.06 -18.28 -6.02
C GLY A 228 1.75 -18.03 -6.78
N VAL A 229 1.06 -16.90 -6.55
CA VAL A 229 -0.19 -16.56 -7.22
C VAL A 229 0.08 -15.41 -8.19
N PRO A 230 -0.07 -15.65 -9.51
CA PRO A 230 0.17 -14.64 -10.53
C PRO A 230 -0.84 -13.50 -10.43
N VAL A 231 -0.38 -12.31 -10.79
CA VAL A 231 -1.16 -11.08 -10.73
C VAL A 231 -1.77 -10.74 -12.07
N ALA A 232 -3.04 -10.35 -12.08
CA ALA A 232 -3.71 -9.70 -13.20
C ALA A 232 -4.12 -8.28 -12.79
N ALA A 233 -3.67 -7.25 -13.51
CA ALA A 233 -3.90 -5.87 -13.10
C ALA A 233 -3.97 -4.91 -14.31
N PHE A 234 -4.53 -3.72 -14.06
CA PHE A 234 -4.35 -2.60 -14.98
C PHE A 234 -2.89 -2.13 -15.00
N PRO A 235 -2.38 -1.61 -16.14
CA PRO A 235 -1.01 -1.12 -16.28
C PRO A 235 -0.83 0.26 -15.63
N VAL A 236 -1.05 0.34 -14.32
CA VAL A 236 -0.88 1.54 -13.49
C VAL A 236 0.40 1.46 -12.66
N THR A 237 0.76 2.54 -11.99
CA THR A 237 2.06 2.77 -11.36
C THR A 237 2.57 1.61 -10.51
N GLY A 238 1.81 1.12 -9.53
CA GLY A 238 2.23 0.03 -8.64
C GLY A 238 2.47 -1.29 -9.39
N PRO A 239 1.45 -1.82 -10.09
CA PRO A 239 1.60 -3.03 -10.90
C PRO A 239 2.71 -2.96 -11.94
N ARG A 240 2.89 -1.85 -12.68
CA ARG A 240 3.97 -1.71 -13.67
C ARG A 240 5.37 -1.89 -13.09
N PHE A 241 5.55 -1.60 -11.82
CA PHE A 241 6.84 -1.75 -11.16
C PHE A 241 7.10 -3.19 -10.70
N LEU A 242 6.07 -3.90 -10.24
CA LEU A 242 6.21 -5.21 -9.61
C LEU A 242 5.96 -6.36 -10.57
N VAL A 243 5.05 -6.18 -11.53
CA VAL A 243 4.64 -7.23 -12.45
C VAL A 243 5.57 -7.25 -13.66
N ARG A 244 6.14 -8.43 -13.90
CA ARG A 244 6.88 -8.78 -15.11
C ARG A 244 5.97 -9.64 -15.97
N GLU A 245 5.66 -9.15 -17.17
CA GLU A 245 4.71 -9.78 -18.09
C GLU A 245 5.07 -11.24 -18.36
N GLY A 246 4.13 -12.16 -18.13
CA GLY A 246 4.29 -13.59 -18.32
C GLY A 246 5.18 -14.33 -17.32
N GLU A 247 5.92 -13.63 -16.43
CA GLU A 247 6.78 -14.22 -15.40
C GLU A 247 6.04 -14.36 -14.06
N ASN A 248 5.42 -13.28 -13.59
CA ASN A 248 4.72 -13.25 -12.31
C ASN A 248 3.32 -12.62 -12.37
N GLY A 249 2.86 -12.29 -13.56
CA GLY A 249 1.55 -11.72 -13.81
C GLY A 249 1.42 -11.14 -15.20
N CYS A 250 0.27 -10.51 -15.47
CA CYS A 250 -0.05 -9.88 -16.72
C CYS A 250 -0.74 -8.53 -16.49
N LEU A 251 -0.38 -7.54 -17.31
CA LEU A 251 -0.96 -6.21 -17.29
C LEU A 251 -1.73 -5.94 -18.57
N ASP A 252 -2.96 -5.45 -18.46
CA ASP A 252 -3.75 -5.04 -19.62
C ASP A 252 -4.77 -3.96 -19.24
N HIS A 253 -5.15 -3.14 -20.22
CA HIS A 253 -6.29 -2.23 -20.11
C HIS A 253 -7.63 -2.97 -20.11
N ASP A 254 -7.66 -4.16 -20.71
CA ASP A 254 -8.71 -5.16 -20.54
C ASP A 254 -8.32 -6.12 -19.40
N LEU A 255 -8.96 -5.95 -18.26
CA LEU A 255 -8.67 -6.76 -17.07
C LEU A 255 -8.98 -8.25 -17.28
N ARG A 256 -9.96 -8.58 -18.14
CA ARG A 256 -10.28 -9.96 -18.52
C ARG A 256 -9.11 -10.61 -19.24
N ALA A 257 -8.57 -9.92 -20.25
CA ALA A 257 -7.41 -10.41 -21.01
C ALA A 257 -6.19 -10.61 -20.09
N ALA A 258 -5.96 -9.71 -19.12
CA ALA A 258 -4.91 -9.88 -18.13
C ALA A 258 -5.13 -11.14 -17.27
N VAL A 259 -6.36 -11.42 -16.83
CA VAL A 259 -6.72 -12.60 -16.02
C VAL A 259 -6.51 -13.88 -16.81
N GLU A 260 -6.97 -13.94 -18.04
CA GLU A 260 -6.85 -15.12 -18.93
C GLU A 260 -5.37 -15.49 -19.17
N ARG A 261 -4.50 -14.50 -19.40
CA ARG A 261 -3.06 -14.73 -19.56
C ARG A 261 -2.40 -15.10 -18.23
N ALA A 262 -2.79 -14.48 -17.13
CA ALA A 262 -2.24 -14.78 -15.80
C ALA A 262 -2.49 -16.21 -15.35
N LEU A 263 -3.58 -16.86 -15.78
CA LEU A 263 -3.84 -18.28 -15.52
C LEU A 263 -2.77 -19.23 -16.09
N GLN A 264 -2.00 -18.79 -17.10
CA GLN A 264 -0.95 -19.58 -17.73
C GLN A 264 0.44 -19.38 -17.13
N VAL A 265 0.58 -18.43 -16.20
CA VAL A 265 1.86 -18.08 -15.57
C VAL A 265 2.29 -19.17 -14.58
N ASP A 266 3.59 -19.54 -14.62
CA ASP A 266 4.14 -20.50 -13.67
C ASP A 266 4.19 -19.94 -12.25
N ARG A 267 3.62 -20.68 -11.32
CA ARG A 267 3.57 -20.32 -9.90
C ARG A 267 4.94 -20.30 -9.22
N ALA A 268 5.89 -21.10 -9.69
CA ALA A 268 7.25 -21.12 -9.16
C ALA A 268 7.98 -19.82 -9.56
N ALA A 269 7.87 -19.39 -10.81
CA ALA A 269 8.40 -18.12 -11.27
C ALA A 269 7.85 -16.92 -10.49
N CYS A 270 6.52 -16.90 -10.18
CA CYS A 270 5.93 -15.90 -9.31
C CYS A 270 6.64 -15.82 -7.94
N ARG A 271 6.88 -16.97 -7.33
CA ARG A 271 7.54 -17.05 -6.01
C ARG A 271 8.97 -16.54 -6.07
N GLU A 272 9.73 -16.91 -7.10
CA GLU A 272 11.12 -16.49 -7.28
C GLU A 272 11.24 -14.99 -7.51
N SER A 273 10.28 -14.38 -8.22
CA SER A 273 10.29 -12.96 -8.56
C SER A 273 10.30 -12.02 -7.34
N VAL A 274 9.84 -12.48 -6.17
CA VAL A 274 9.78 -11.66 -4.94
C VAL A 274 10.95 -11.89 -3.99
N ALA A 275 11.93 -12.70 -4.33
CA ALA A 275 13.08 -13.01 -3.46
C ALA A 275 13.86 -11.74 -3.03
N ALA A 276 13.94 -10.73 -3.90
CA ALA A 276 14.60 -9.45 -3.62
C ALA A 276 13.80 -8.51 -2.68
N TYR A 277 12.53 -8.78 -2.46
CA TYR A 277 11.63 -7.94 -1.65
C TYR A 277 11.50 -8.48 -0.22
N SER A 278 12.62 -8.65 0.49
CA SER A 278 12.59 -9.08 1.89
C SER A 278 12.48 -7.89 2.85
N TRP A 279 11.89 -8.11 4.04
CA TRP A 279 11.87 -7.11 5.11
C TRP A 279 13.29 -6.65 5.50
N ALA A 280 14.26 -7.56 5.52
CA ALA A 280 15.66 -7.22 5.82
C ALA A 280 16.24 -6.22 4.81
N ALA A 281 16.00 -6.42 3.51
CA ALA A 281 16.45 -5.50 2.46
C ALA A 281 15.76 -4.13 2.57
N CYS A 282 14.45 -4.12 2.78
CA CYS A 282 13.66 -2.91 2.99
C CYS A 282 14.15 -2.11 4.22
N THR A 283 14.42 -2.80 5.34
CA THR A 283 14.90 -2.16 6.57
C THR A 283 16.30 -1.59 6.39
N ARG A 284 17.22 -2.31 5.74
CA ARG A 284 18.55 -1.76 5.43
C ARG A 284 18.45 -0.48 4.60
N GLN A 285 17.60 -0.47 3.59
CA GLN A 285 17.37 0.72 2.75
C GLN A 285 16.78 1.88 3.56
N PHE A 286 15.83 1.59 4.45
CA PHE A 286 15.23 2.60 5.34
C PHE A 286 16.28 3.22 6.26
N VAL A 287 17.08 2.39 6.95
CA VAL A 287 18.13 2.86 7.87
C VAL A 287 19.19 3.69 7.14
N ALA A 288 19.62 3.26 5.95
CA ALA A 288 20.56 4.02 5.13
C ALA A 288 20.03 5.38 4.67
N ASN A 289 18.71 5.52 4.59
CA ASN A 289 18.05 6.76 4.23
C ASN A 289 17.78 7.70 5.42
N LEU A 290 17.95 7.27 6.67
CA LEU A 290 17.74 8.15 7.82
C LEU A 290 18.77 9.29 7.86
N ALA A 291 18.34 10.46 8.34
CA ALA A 291 19.23 11.55 8.74
C ALA A 291 19.60 11.35 10.20
N VAL A 292 20.90 11.24 10.47
CA VAL A 292 21.42 11.08 11.83
C VAL A 292 21.67 12.46 12.43
N ASN A 293 21.17 12.68 13.64
CA ASN A 293 21.43 13.89 14.42
C ASN A 293 22.68 13.62 15.29
N PRO A 294 23.69 14.50 15.25
CA PRO A 294 24.80 14.41 16.18
C PRO A 294 24.28 14.61 17.61
N ARG A 295 24.82 13.84 18.54
CA ARG A 295 24.59 14.01 19.97
C ARG A 295 25.32 15.19 20.51
#